data_7092974b5db5df5a525add264ab75ec3
#
_entry.id   7092974b5db5df5a525add264ab75ec3
#
_cell.length_a   1.000
_cell.length_b   1.000
_cell.length_c   1.000
_cell.angle_alpha   90.00
_cell.angle_beta   90.00
_cell.angle_gamma   90.00
#
_symmetry.space_group_name_H-M   'P 1'
#
loop_
_entity.id
_entity.type
_entity.pdbx_description
1 polymer ?
#
loop_
_entity_poly.entity_id
_entity_poly.type
_entity_poly.pdbx_seq_one_letter_code
_entity_poly.pdbx_strand_id
1 'polypeptide(L)'
;MSDLFASSEAASFDASSSFPTSPFPTPSVDASPFDTSSFDALETELSFADVDPGDGQRWSTWPAITPSERGPEPWPAWVVTSAGALDTERGILKTGKEADVFLLERAVPGDPTQHTLLAAKRYRSAEHRSFHRSSTYTEGRSTRNTRDTRALAKKSSHGREVAAAQWSFAEFEALCRMWELGAPVPYPVQVNGTEVLMEFLGDADGTAAPRLAQARGDRDELQGYYTQVVDLMRIFAAAGFAHGDLSAYNLLVHEGRVRVIDLPQIVDIIANPQGLDLLHRDCVNICDWFARRRVECDAEELFAELLAASFA
;
A
#
# COMPACT_ATOMS: atom_id res chain seq x y z
N MET A 1 -19.33 -53.74 -33.81
CA MET A 1 -20.51 -53.17 -34.47
C MET A 1 -20.34 -51.70 -34.35
N SER A 2 -19.71 -51.19 -35.34
CA SER A 2 -20.12 -50.38 -36.52
C SER A 2 -20.13 -48.91 -36.09
N ASP A 3 -19.09 -48.21 -36.38
CA ASP A 3 -18.81 -47.27 -37.49
C ASP A 3 -19.89 -46.23 -37.75
N LEU A 4 -19.54 -44.99 -37.69
CA LEU A 4 -19.80 -44.02 -38.74
C LEU A 4 -18.94 -42.77 -38.61
N PHE A 5 -17.98 -42.66 -39.54
CA PHE A 5 -17.23 -41.47 -39.94
C PHE A 5 -18.16 -40.56 -40.79
N ALA A 6 -17.98 -39.25 -40.66
CA ALA A 6 -18.28 -38.29 -41.73
C ALA A 6 -17.47 -36.99 -41.38
N SER A 7 -16.37 -36.75 -41.95
CA SER A 7 -16.04 -36.00 -43.20
C SER A 7 -16.15 -34.48 -43.04
N SER A 8 -14.96 -33.85 -43.05
CA SER A 8 -14.68 -32.43 -43.19
C SER A 8 -15.02 -31.93 -44.61
N GLU A 9 -15.57 -30.73 -44.71
CA GLU A 9 -15.47 -29.93 -45.94
C GLU A 9 -14.85 -28.56 -45.59
N ALA A 10 -13.72 -28.34 -46.16
CA ALA A 10 -13.05 -27.05 -46.19
C ALA A 10 -13.61 -26.22 -47.35
N ALA A 11 -14.22 -25.09 -47.05
CA ALA A 11 -14.57 -24.10 -48.05
C ALA A 11 -13.50 -23.05 -48.18
N SER A 12 -12.83 -23.05 -49.32
CA SER A 12 -11.94 -22.00 -49.79
C SER A 12 -12.76 -20.77 -50.21
N PHE A 13 -12.48 -19.58 -49.64
CA PHE A 13 -13.03 -18.33 -50.11
C PHE A 13 -12.02 -17.62 -50.99
N ASP A 14 -12.44 -17.39 -52.22
CA ASP A 14 -11.72 -16.71 -53.30
C ASP A 14 -11.76 -15.18 -53.07
N ALA A 15 -10.60 -14.55 -53.22
CA ALA A 15 -10.43 -13.11 -53.04
C ALA A 15 -10.49 -12.42 -54.41
N SER A 16 -11.65 -11.90 -54.78
CA SER A 16 -11.75 -10.87 -55.83
C SER A 16 -13.12 -10.16 -55.78
N SER A 17 -13.18 -9.04 -55.08
CA SER A 17 -14.20 -8.04 -55.37
C SER A 17 -13.59 -6.66 -55.22
N SER A 18 -13.44 -6.01 -56.35
CA SER A 18 -13.06 -4.63 -56.59
C SER A 18 -14.08 -3.66 -56.00
N PHE A 19 -13.61 -2.70 -55.16
CA PHE A 19 -14.41 -1.59 -54.69
C PHE A 19 -14.41 -0.45 -55.72
N PRO A 20 -15.55 0.23 -55.99
CA PRO A 20 -15.62 1.35 -56.89
C PRO A 20 -15.07 2.62 -56.22
N THR A 21 -14.17 3.31 -56.93
CA THR A 21 -13.66 4.64 -56.62
C THR A 21 -14.76 5.68 -56.85
N SER A 22 -15.17 6.35 -55.77
CA SER A 22 -16.01 7.55 -55.84
C SER A 22 -15.14 8.82 -55.87
N PRO A 23 -15.39 9.75 -56.78
CA PRO A 23 -14.65 11.02 -56.86
C PRO A 23 -15.32 12.06 -55.96
N PHE A 24 -14.68 12.38 -54.82
CA PHE A 24 -14.99 13.58 -54.11
C PHE A 24 -14.06 14.70 -54.60
N PRO A 25 -14.57 15.93 -54.86
CA PRO A 25 -13.73 17.05 -55.25
C PRO A 25 -12.93 17.55 -54.05
N THR A 26 -11.63 17.67 -54.22
CA THR A 26 -10.73 18.32 -53.28
C THR A 26 -11.01 19.85 -53.30
N PRO A 27 -11.30 20.50 -52.17
CA PRO A 27 -11.27 21.95 -52.11
C PRO A 27 -9.79 22.42 -52.12
N SER A 28 -9.45 23.24 -53.06
CA SER A 28 -8.20 24.00 -53.05
C SER A 28 -8.26 25.01 -51.90
N VAL A 29 -7.48 24.79 -50.88
CA VAL A 29 -7.26 25.80 -49.81
C VAL A 29 -5.98 26.53 -50.17
N ASP A 30 -6.10 27.79 -50.47
CA ASP A 30 -4.96 28.73 -50.57
C ASP A 30 -4.21 28.73 -49.23
N ALA A 31 -3.00 28.23 -49.29
CA ALA A 31 -2.10 28.25 -48.14
C ALA A 31 -1.49 29.65 -48.00
N SER A 32 -2.16 30.52 -47.25
CA SER A 32 -1.45 31.61 -46.60
C SER A 32 -0.54 31.06 -45.49
N PRO A 33 0.70 31.55 -45.36
CA PRO A 33 1.60 31.05 -44.34
C PRO A 33 1.05 31.43 -42.98
N PHE A 34 0.56 30.41 -42.25
CA PHE A 34 0.33 30.55 -40.82
C PHE A 34 1.68 30.86 -40.18
N ASP A 35 1.78 31.99 -39.53
CA ASP A 35 2.91 32.39 -38.72
C ASP A 35 3.00 31.45 -37.52
N THR A 36 3.92 30.48 -37.61
CA THR A 36 4.20 29.53 -36.54
C THR A 36 5.00 30.12 -35.38
N SER A 37 5.38 31.42 -35.48
CA SER A 37 6.17 32.08 -34.44
C SER A 37 5.37 32.45 -33.17
N SER A 38 4.05 32.33 -33.19
CA SER A 38 3.21 32.61 -32.02
C SER A 38 2.86 31.36 -31.19
N PHE A 39 3.18 30.15 -31.66
CA PHE A 39 2.96 28.90 -30.89
C PHE A 39 4.16 28.49 -30.04
N ASP A 40 5.36 28.97 -30.35
CA ASP A 40 6.58 28.70 -29.55
C ASP A 40 6.63 29.47 -28.21
N ALA A 41 5.65 30.36 -27.96
CA ALA A 41 5.62 31.16 -26.73
C ALA A 41 4.70 30.60 -25.61
N LEU A 42 4.04 29.45 -25.81
CA LEU A 42 3.11 28.85 -24.84
C LEU A 42 3.53 27.49 -24.30
N GLU A 43 4.65 26.94 -24.74
CA GLU A 43 5.31 25.80 -24.12
C GLU A 43 6.46 26.22 -23.18
N THR A 44 6.28 27.27 -22.42
CA THR A 44 6.97 27.30 -21.13
C THR A 44 6.13 26.39 -20.26
N GLU A 45 6.40 25.09 -20.31
CA GLU A 45 6.06 24.20 -19.19
C GLU A 45 6.64 24.86 -17.94
N LEU A 46 5.80 25.58 -17.21
CA LEU A 46 6.08 25.93 -15.83
C LEU A 46 6.21 24.59 -15.14
N SER A 47 7.45 24.09 -15.02
CA SER A 47 7.75 22.97 -14.17
C SER A 47 7.36 23.43 -12.78
N PHE A 48 6.25 22.90 -12.24
CA PHE A 48 5.84 23.16 -10.87
C PHE A 48 6.99 22.86 -9.89
N ALA A 49 7.98 22.07 -10.30
CA ALA A 49 9.17 21.74 -9.52
C ALA A 49 10.07 22.97 -9.25
N ASP A 50 10.01 24.02 -10.07
CA ASP A 50 10.84 25.23 -9.91
C ASP A 50 10.15 26.33 -9.07
N VAL A 51 8.89 26.11 -8.68
CA VAL A 51 8.13 27.04 -7.82
C VAL A 51 8.23 26.53 -6.38
N ASP A 52 8.74 27.37 -5.48
CA ASP A 52 8.76 27.09 -4.05
C ASP A 52 7.30 26.98 -3.53
N PRO A 53 6.87 25.83 -3.05
CA PRO A 53 5.51 25.66 -2.56
C PRO A 53 5.21 26.37 -1.24
N GLY A 54 6.25 26.90 -0.56
CA GLY A 54 6.14 27.57 0.73
C GLY A 54 6.55 26.71 1.93
N ASP A 55 6.63 27.35 3.09
CA ASP A 55 7.06 26.72 4.33
C ASP A 55 6.17 25.54 4.74
N GLY A 56 6.75 24.37 4.98
CA GLY A 56 6.03 23.16 5.40
C GLY A 56 5.21 22.49 4.29
N GLN A 57 5.39 22.94 3.04
CA GLN A 57 4.74 22.36 1.86
C GLN A 57 5.76 21.77 0.90
N ARG A 58 5.31 20.81 0.11
CA ARG A 58 6.07 20.26 -1.03
C ARG A 58 5.09 19.89 -2.14
N TRP A 59 5.57 19.88 -3.37
CA TRP A 59 4.81 19.29 -4.47
C TRP A 59 4.62 17.79 -4.24
N SER A 60 3.44 17.29 -4.59
CA SER A 60 3.17 15.87 -4.55
C SER A 60 4.17 15.10 -5.41
N THR A 61 4.70 14.02 -4.86
CA THR A 61 5.62 13.12 -5.60
C THR A 61 4.89 12.13 -6.50
N TRP A 62 3.55 12.14 -6.53
CA TRP A 62 2.75 11.22 -7.34
C TRP A 62 3.14 11.18 -8.83
N PRO A 63 3.40 12.32 -9.52
CA PRO A 63 3.79 12.27 -10.93
C PRO A 63 5.17 11.65 -11.17
N ALA A 64 6.06 11.72 -10.20
CA ALA A 64 7.46 11.31 -10.32
C ALA A 64 7.71 9.83 -10.01
N ILE A 65 6.75 9.16 -9.38
CA ILE A 65 6.88 7.75 -8.99
C ILE A 65 6.43 6.81 -10.12
N THR A 66 6.99 5.62 -10.13
CA THR A 66 6.64 4.55 -11.09
C THR A 66 5.30 3.88 -10.74
N PRO A 67 4.64 3.18 -11.67
CA PRO A 67 3.42 2.42 -11.37
C PRO A 67 3.55 1.41 -10.22
N SER A 68 4.72 0.79 -10.07
CA SER A 68 4.99 -0.17 -8.98
C SER A 68 5.15 0.48 -7.60
N GLU A 69 5.26 1.80 -7.54
CA GLU A 69 5.33 2.60 -6.32
C GLU A 69 3.98 3.21 -5.95
N ARG A 70 2.92 2.92 -6.72
CA ARG A 70 1.53 3.34 -6.48
C ARG A 70 0.72 2.20 -5.94
N GLY A 71 -0.29 2.54 -5.13
CA GLY A 71 -1.24 1.58 -4.60
C GLY A 71 -2.06 0.88 -5.68
N PRO A 72 -2.69 -0.27 -5.33
CA PRO A 72 -3.42 -1.10 -6.28
C PRO A 72 -4.63 -0.37 -6.88
N GLU A 73 -4.87 -0.61 -8.17
CA GLU A 73 -6.05 -0.12 -8.88
C GLU A 73 -7.27 -1.05 -8.66
N PRO A 74 -8.50 -0.52 -8.72
CA PRO A 74 -8.86 0.87 -8.96
C PRO A 74 -8.56 1.74 -7.73
N TRP A 75 -8.00 2.93 -7.95
CA TRP A 75 -7.73 3.85 -6.85
C TRP A 75 -9.02 4.35 -6.22
N PRO A 76 -9.09 4.44 -4.87
CA PRO A 76 -10.21 5.08 -4.19
C PRO A 76 -10.42 6.52 -4.68
N ALA A 77 -11.69 6.95 -4.77
CA ALA A 77 -12.03 8.27 -5.31
C ALA A 77 -11.43 9.46 -4.55
N TRP A 78 -11.03 9.24 -3.29
CA TRP A 78 -10.39 10.26 -2.46
C TRP A 78 -8.87 10.39 -2.70
N VAL A 79 -8.25 9.51 -3.49
CA VAL A 79 -6.81 9.59 -3.80
C VAL A 79 -6.58 10.72 -4.79
N VAL A 80 -5.85 11.74 -4.35
CA VAL A 80 -5.48 12.89 -5.19
C VAL A 80 -4.23 12.56 -6.00
N THR A 81 -4.38 12.53 -7.33
CA THR A 81 -3.34 12.13 -8.28
C THR A 81 -2.81 13.29 -9.13
N SER A 82 -3.35 14.49 -8.95
CA SER A 82 -3.00 15.68 -9.72
C SER A 82 -1.52 16.04 -9.58
N ALA A 83 -0.89 16.39 -10.70
CA ALA A 83 0.48 16.90 -10.72
C ALA A 83 0.64 18.25 -9.98
N GLY A 84 -0.44 19.05 -9.92
CA GLY A 84 -0.47 20.32 -9.20
C GLY A 84 -0.87 20.20 -7.72
N ALA A 85 -0.89 18.99 -7.16
CA ALA A 85 -1.21 18.80 -5.75
C ALA A 85 -0.03 19.20 -4.85
N LEU A 86 -0.35 19.83 -3.73
CA LEU A 86 0.58 20.16 -2.65
C LEU A 86 0.37 19.23 -1.46
N ASP A 87 1.48 18.75 -0.91
CA ASP A 87 1.53 18.02 0.34
C ASP A 87 1.93 18.99 1.46
N THR A 88 1.04 19.21 2.43
CA THR A 88 1.26 20.07 3.60
C THR A 88 1.37 19.20 4.84
N GLU A 89 2.47 19.32 5.59
CA GLU A 89 2.65 18.60 6.85
C GLU A 89 1.82 19.26 7.96
N ARG A 90 0.93 18.49 8.60
CA ARG A 90 0.01 18.96 9.64
C ARG A 90 0.47 18.61 11.06
N GLY A 91 1.55 17.84 11.20
CA GLY A 91 2.14 17.47 12.48
C GLY A 91 2.42 15.98 12.63
N ILE A 92 2.93 15.60 13.79
CA ILE A 92 3.34 14.23 14.12
C ILE A 92 2.18 13.47 14.74
N LEU A 93 1.78 12.34 14.15
CA LEU A 93 0.80 11.40 14.71
C LEU A 93 1.46 10.43 15.71
N LYS A 94 2.66 9.96 15.39
CA LYS A 94 3.40 8.99 16.22
C LYS A 94 4.90 9.08 15.96
N THR A 95 5.67 9.06 17.03
CA THR A 95 7.13 8.84 16.97
C THR A 95 7.44 7.41 17.38
N GLY A 96 8.13 6.68 16.53
CA GLY A 96 8.57 5.31 16.77
C GLY A 96 10.09 5.17 16.78
N LYS A 97 10.56 3.96 17.06
CA LYS A 97 12.01 3.65 17.04
C LYS A 97 12.56 3.55 15.62
N GLU A 98 11.76 3.04 14.70
CA GLU A 98 12.14 2.71 13.31
C GLU A 98 11.61 3.73 12.31
N ALA A 99 10.45 4.33 12.60
CA ALA A 99 9.80 5.31 11.75
C ALA A 99 8.98 6.31 12.56
N ASP A 100 8.80 7.50 12.01
CA ASP A 100 7.83 8.50 12.48
C ASP A 100 6.65 8.55 11.52
N VAL A 101 5.46 8.79 12.06
CA VAL A 101 4.23 8.94 11.28
C VAL A 101 3.73 10.36 11.43
N PHE A 102 3.53 11.04 10.31
CA PHE A 102 3.04 12.41 10.22
C PHE A 102 1.65 12.43 9.61
N LEU A 103 0.85 13.38 10.03
CA LEU A 103 -0.36 13.76 9.31
C LEU A 103 0.04 14.67 8.15
N LEU A 104 -0.39 14.32 6.95
CA LEU A 104 -0.12 15.04 5.73
C LEU A 104 -1.45 15.35 5.04
N GLU A 105 -1.63 16.58 4.63
CA GLU A 105 -2.75 17.00 3.80
C GLU A 105 -2.28 17.12 2.36
N ARG A 106 -2.91 16.40 1.45
CA ARG A 106 -2.70 16.56 0.01
C ARG A 106 -3.90 17.27 -0.60
N ALA A 107 -3.65 18.42 -1.25
CA ALA A 107 -4.70 19.21 -1.87
C ALA A 107 -4.24 19.87 -3.15
N VAL A 108 -5.17 20.08 -4.08
CA VAL A 108 -4.93 20.91 -5.28
C VAL A 108 -5.36 22.34 -4.99
N PRO A 109 -4.45 23.33 -5.06
CA PRO A 109 -4.79 24.73 -4.83
C PRO A 109 -5.95 25.19 -5.72
N GLY A 110 -6.99 25.76 -5.10
CA GLY A 110 -8.16 26.27 -5.81
C GLY A 110 -9.22 25.20 -6.16
N ASP A 111 -8.99 23.93 -5.88
CA ASP A 111 -9.97 22.86 -6.09
C ASP A 111 -10.28 22.13 -4.77
N PRO A 112 -11.34 22.53 -4.05
CA PRO A 112 -11.69 21.90 -2.76
C PRO A 112 -12.19 20.44 -2.89
N THR A 113 -12.46 19.97 -4.10
CA THR A 113 -12.88 18.58 -4.32
C THR A 113 -11.69 17.62 -4.38
N GLN A 114 -10.49 18.15 -4.63
CA GLN A 114 -9.23 17.39 -4.64
C GLN A 114 -8.45 17.66 -3.33
N HIS A 115 -8.91 17.07 -2.26
CA HIS A 115 -8.33 17.19 -0.93
C HIS A 115 -8.44 15.86 -0.19
N THR A 116 -7.37 15.48 0.51
CA THR A 116 -7.35 14.28 1.36
C THR A 116 -6.33 14.39 2.49
N LEU A 117 -6.61 13.72 3.61
CA LEU A 117 -5.64 13.50 4.68
C LEU A 117 -4.96 12.14 4.50
N LEU A 118 -3.66 12.11 4.69
CA LEU A 118 -2.82 10.92 4.56
C LEU A 118 -1.97 10.72 5.81
N ALA A 119 -1.65 9.47 6.11
CA ALA A 119 -0.60 9.13 7.06
C ALA A 119 0.72 8.92 6.29
N ALA A 120 1.72 9.72 6.61
CA ALA A 120 3.06 9.65 6.03
C ALA A 120 4.01 8.95 7.01
N LYS A 121 4.32 7.68 6.76
CA LYS A 121 5.27 6.91 7.57
C LYS A 121 6.67 7.03 6.97
N ARG A 122 7.57 7.66 7.71
CA ARG A 122 8.96 7.93 7.30
C ARG A 122 9.91 7.08 8.13
N TYR A 123 10.60 6.17 7.45
CA TYR A 123 11.61 5.33 8.06
C TYR A 123 12.90 6.10 8.30
N ARG A 124 13.44 5.99 9.53
CA ARG A 124 14.67 6.64 9.91
C ARG A 124 15.87 5.89 9.33
N SER A 125 16.83 6.61 8.79
CA SER A 125 18.16 6.04 8.55
C SER A 125 18.78 5.71 9.90
N ALA A 126 19.00 4.41 10.17
CA ALA A 126 19.33 3.90 11.51
C ALA A 126 20.65 4.48 12.04
N GLU A 127 20.57 5.56 12.80
CA GLU A 127 21.63 5.96 13.77
C GLU A 127 21.50 5.21 15.11
N HIS A 128 20.37 4.54 15.36
CA HIS A 128 20.09 3.85 16.61
C HIS A 128 20.25 2.34 16.47
N ARG A 129 21.03 1.75 17.36
CA ARG A 129 21.48 0.34 17.47
C ARG A 129 20.37 -0.70 17.70
N SER A 130 19.12 -0.45 17.31
CA SER A 130 17.95 -1.26 17.68
C SER A 130 17.51 -2.28 16.62
N PHE A 131 18.16 -2.38 15.46
CA PHE A 131 17.83 -3.36 14.42
C PHE A 131 18.23 -4.82 14.74
N HIS A 132 18.30 -5.19 16.01
CA HIS A 132 18.60 -6.58 16.40
C HIS A 132 17.46 -7.57 16.10
N ARG A 133 16.24 -7.10 15.85
CA ARG A 133 15.11 -7.95 15.45
C ARG A 133 15.09 -8.27 13.95
N SER A 134 15.90 -7.58 13.13
CA SER A 134 15.82 -7.68 11.67
C SER A 134 16.31 -9.02 11.11
N SER A 135 17.19 -9.75 11.79
CA SER A 135 17.72 -11.02 11.27
C SER A 135 16.64 -12.10 11.16
N THR A 136 15.72 -12.16 12.12
CA THR A 136 14.63 -13.14 12.15
C THR A 136 13.60 -12.94 11.04
N TYR A 137 13.41 -11.67 10.59
CA TYR A 137 12.40 -11.30 9.59
C TYR A 137 12.98 -11.11 8.18
N THR A 138 14.31 -11.00 8.05
CA THR A 138 14.99 -10.79 6.75
C THR A 138 15.59 -12.06 6.16
N GLU A 139 15.51 -13.21 6.82
CA GLU A 139 15.93 -14.48 6.25
C GLU A 139 15.08 -14.80 5.00
N GLY A 140 15.73 -14.75 3.83
CA GLY A 140 15.09 -14.98 2.53
C GLY A 140 15.00 -13.77 1.60
N ARG A 141 15.30 -12.54 2.06
CA ARG A 141 15.32 -11.34 1.21
C ARG A 141 16.74 -11.04 0.72
N SER A 142 16.98 -11.12 -0.60
CA SER A 142 18.27 -10.81 -1.22
C SER A 142 18.22 -9.52 -2.02
N THR A 143 19.25 -8.68 -1.89
CA THR A 143 19.43 -7.51 -2.77
C THR A 143 20.09 -7.93 -4.08
N ARG A 144 19.53 -7.48 -5.22
CA ARG A 144 20.06 -7.75 -6.57
C ARG A 144 21.33 -6.95 -6.89
N ASN A 145 21.65 -5.92 -6.09
CA ASN A 145 22.77 -5.02 -6.35
C ASN A 145 23.95 -5.30 -5.39
N THR A 146 25.10 -5.69 -5.94
CA THR A 146 26.32 -6.02 -5.19
C THR A 146 26.90 -4.83 -4.40
N ARG A 147 26.66 -3.57 -4.85
CA ARG A 147 27.11 -2.35 -4.18
C ARG A 147 26.29 -2.13 -2.91
N ASP A 148 24.99 -2.32 -2.98
CA ASP A 148 24.08 -2.14 -1.85
C ASP A 148 24.29 -3.23 -0.81
N THR A 149 24.50 -4.49 -1.23
CA THR A 149 24.87 -5.60 -0.34
C THR A 149 26.15 -5.29 0.47
N ARG A 150 27.17 -4.71 -0.17
CA ARG A 150 28.42 -4.32 0.51
C ARG A 150 28.22 -3.11 1.42
N ALA A 151 27.38 -2.15 1.03
CA ALA A 151 27.07 -0.97 1.84
C ALA A 151 26.26 -1.34 3.08
N LEU A 152 25.29 -2.24 2.97
CA LEU A 152 24.53 -2.82 4.08
C LEU A 152 25.46 -3.55 5.06
N ALA A 153 26.34 -4.42 4.57
CA ALA A 153 27.30 -5.14 5.40
C ALA A 153 28.25 -4.22 6.17
N LYS A 154 28.66 -3.08 5.57
CA LYS A 154 29.55 -2.08 6.21
C LYS A 154 28.82 -1.10 7.11
N LYS A 155 27.48 -1.12 7.19
CA LYS A 155 26.65 -0.15 7.96
C LYS A 155 27.01 1.31 7.66
N SER A 156 27.39 1.62 6.42
CA SER A 156 27.69 2.99 5.96
C SER A 156 26.42 3.85 5.96
N SER A 157 26.54 5.19 5.85
CA SER A 157 25.37 6.08 5.70
C SER A 157 24.47 5.65 4.55
N HIS A 158 25.06 5.42 3.40
CA HIS A 158 24.34 4.87 2.24
C HIS A 158 23.69 3.50 2.53
N GLY A 159 24.37 2.60 3.24
CA GLY A 159 23.79 1.30 3.62
C GLY A 159 22.60 1.43 4.57
N ARG A 160 22.58 2.45 5.42
CA ARG A 160 21.45 2.75 6.31
C ARG A 160 20.23 3.29 5.56
N GLU A 161 20.46 4.17 4.59
CA GLU A 161 19.41 4.69 3.69
C GLU A 161 18.79 3.57 2.87
N VAL A 162 19.63 2.69 2.29
CA VAL A 162 19.17 1.50 1.55
C VAL A 162 18.34 0.59 2.45
N ALA A 163 18.75 0.37 3.70
CA ALA A 163 17.98 -0.43 4.64
C ALA A 163 16.61 0.20 4.95
N ALA A 164 16.56 1.50 5.22
CA ALA A 164 15.31 2.22 5.47
C ALA A 164 14.36 2.17 4.26
N ALA A 165 14.91 2.34 3.04
CA ALA A 165 14.14 2.19 1.81
C ALA A 165 13.61 0.75 1.61
N GLN A 166 14.41 -0.28 1.93
CA GLN A 166 13.94 -1.67 1.88
C GLN A 166 12.78 -1.94 2.83
N TRP A 167 12.78 -1.34 4.04
CA TRP A 167 11.69 -1.46 4.99
C TRP A 167 10.42 -0.77 4.50
N SER A 168 10.55 0.45 3.95
CA SER A 168 9.39 1.17 3.41
C SER A 168 8.73 0.41 2.24
N PHE A 169 9.54 -0.10 1.30
CA PHE A 169 9.03 -0.91 0.19
C PHE A 169 8.40 -2.22 0.67
N ALA A 170 9.00 -2.90 1.64
CA ALA A 170 8.44 -4.14 2.18
C ALA A 170 7.09 -3.93 2.86
N GLU A 171 6.93 -2.84 3.63
CA GLU A 171 5.64 -2.50 4.23
C GLU A 171 4.61 -2.13 3.16
N PHE A 172 5.02 -1.34 2.17
CA PHE A 172 4.14 -0.96 1.07
C PHE A 172 3.64 -2.17 0.28
N GLU A 173 4.52 -3.09 -0.09
CA GLU A 173 4.15 -4.35 -0.77
C GLU A 173 3.20 -5.19 0.10
N ALA A 174 3.46 -5.27 1.41
CA ALA A 174 2.60 -5.98 2.34
C ALA A 174 1.20 -5.36 2.41
N LEU A 175 1.12 -4.02 2.50
CA LEU A 175 -0.15 -3.29 2.49
C LEU A 175 -0.92 -3.50 1.19
N CYS A 176 -0.26 -3.38 0.03
CA CYS A 176 -0.88 -3.63 -1.28
C CYS A 176 -1.46 -5.03 -1.35
N ARG A 177 -0.67 -6.05 -1.00
CA ARG A 177 -1.11 -7.44 -1.02
C ARG A 177 -2.28 -7.70 -0.08
N MET A 178 -2.24 -7.19 1.14
CA MET A 178 -3.32 -7.40 2.11
C MET A 178 -4.58 -6.63 1.69
N TRP A 179 -4.45 -5.44 1.11
CA TRP A 179 -5.58 -4.70 0.55
C TRP A 179 -6.27 -5.47 -0.59
N GLU A 180 -5.51 -6.00 -1.54
CA GLU A 180 -6.04 -6.81 -2.66
C GLU A 180 -6.78 -8.06 -2.19
N LEU A 181 -6.38 -8.62 -1.05
CA LEU A 181 -7.04 -9.75 -0.40
C LEU A 181 -8.27 -9.34 0.44
N GLY A 182 -8.59 -8.05 0.49
CA GLY A 182 -9.72 -7.52 1.26
C GLY A 182 -9.48 -7.44 2.76
N ALA A 183 -8.22 -7.53 3.21
CA ALA A 183 -7.92 -7.34 4.62
C ALA A 183 -8.16 -5.87 5.03
N PRO A 184 -8.64 -5.63 6.26
CA PRO A 184 -8.92 -4.28 6.76
C PRO A 184 -7.63 -3.54 7.14
N VAL A 185 -6.83 -3.19 6.15
CA VAL A 185 -5.61 -2.36 6.23
C VAL A 185 -5.89 -0.95 5.72
N PRO A 186 -5.10 0.09 6.08
CA PRO A 186 -5.13 1.37 5.38
C PRO A 186 -4.78 1.19 3.92
N TYR A 187 -5.48 1.91 3.02
CA TYR A 187 -5.13 1.90 1.61
C TYR A 187 -3.71 2.45 1.40
N PRO A 188 -2.78 1.68 0.80
CA PRO A 188 -1.44 2.16 0.46
C PRO A 188 -1.53 3.09 -0.74
N VAL A 189 -1.26 4.39 -0.55
CA VAL A 189 -1.35 5.36 -1.65
C VAL A 189 -0.10 5.29 -2.52
N GLN A 190 1.07 5.43 -1.91
CA GLN A 190 2.35 5.40 -2.62
C GLN A 190 3.53 5.12 -1.69
N VAL A 191 4.63 4.67 -2.28
CA VAL A 191 5.96 4.64 -1.64
C VAL A 191 6.92 5.50 -2.45
N ASN A 192 7.77 6.27 -1.76
CA ASN A 192 8.87 7.02 -2.38
C ASN A 192 10.08 7.02 -1.44
N GLY A 193 11.15 6.34 -1.84
CA GLY A 193 12.34 6.19 -1.02
C GLY A 193 12.04 5.59 0.35
N THR A 194 12.17 6.38 1.43
CA THR A 194 11.93 5.92 2.81
C THR A 194 10.54 6.30 3.34
N GLU A 195 9.67 6.87 2.51
CA GLU A 195 8.33 7.32 2.90
C GLU A 195 7.24 6.44 2.27
N VAL A 196 6.31 5.98 3.11
CA VAL A 196 5.06 5.35 2.68
C VAL A 196 3.91 6.30 2.99
N LEU A 197 3.13 6.67 1.98
CA LEU A 197 1.88 7.39 2.15
C LEU A 197 0.72 6.40 2.09
N MET A 198 -0.17 6.49 3.07
CA MET A 198 -1.33 5.60 3.19
C MET A 198 -2.55 6.37 3.67
N GLU A 199 -3.72 5.75 3.56
CA GLU A 199 -4.98 6.24 4.10
C GLU A 199 -4.79 6.70 5.55
N PHE A 200 -5.23 7.91 5.86
CA PHE A 200 -5.33 8.36 7.23
C PHE A 200 -6.63 7.82 7.85
N LEU A 201 -6.51 7.06 8.92
CA LEU A 201 -7.64 6.54 9.68
C LEU A 201 -7.90 7.48 10.85
N GLY A 202 -8.94 8.29 10.75
CA GLY A 202 -9.28 9.29 11.75
C GLY A 202 -10.34 10.26 11.24
N ASP A 203 -10.60 11.28 12.03
CA ASP A 203 -11.60 12.28 11.75
C ASP A 203 -11.11 13.35 10.75
N ALA A 204 -12.02 14.07 10.13
CA ALA A 204 -11.71 15.12 9.16
C ALA A 204 -10.92 16.30 9.74
N ASP A 205 -10.89 16.46 11.05
CA ASP A 205 -10.08 17.47 11.75
C ASP A 205 -8.62 17.04 11.96
N GLY A 206 -8.26 15.81 11.57
CA GLY A 206 -6.91 15.24 11.71
C GLY A 206 -6.69 14.49 13.03
N THR A 207 -7.76 14.24 13.82
CA THR A 207 -7.67 13.39 15.00
C THR A 207 -7.59 11.92 14.58
N ALA A 208 -6.49 11.23 14.91
CA ALA A 208 -6.30 9.82 14.55
C ALA A 208 -7.26 8.89 15.30
N ALA A 209 -7.75 7.87 14.63
CA ALA A 209 -8.56 6.81 15.23
C ALA A 209 -7.82 6.16 16.42
N PRO A 210 -8.54 5.88 17.52
CA PRO A 210 -7.94 5.27 18.70
C PRO A 210 -7.47 3.84 18.42
N ARG A 211 -6.46 3.41 19.17
CA ARG A 211 -6.03 2.02 19.15
C ARG A 211 -7.03 1.13 19.88
N LEU A 212 -7.19 -0.12 19.43
CA LEU A 212 -7.96 -1.12 20.14
C LEU A 212 -7.50 -1.25 21.60
N ALA A 213 -6.21 -1.08 21.88
CA ALA A 213 -5.66 -1.06 23.23
C ALA A 213 -6.34 -0.03 24.16
N GLN A 214 -6.87 1.05 23.59
CA GLN A 214 -7.55 2.16 24.29
C GLN A 214 -9.08 2.00 24.29
N ALA A 215 -9.60 1.03 23.53
CA ALA A 215 -11.05 0.80 23.42
C ALA A 215 -11.66 0.50 24.78
N ARG A 216 -12.78 1.17 25.06
CA ARG A 216 -13.59 0.99 26.25
C ARG A 216 -15.01 0.75 25.77
N GLY A 217 -15.37 -0.51 25.61
CA GLY A 217 -16.70 -0.93 25.19
C GLY A 217 -17.34 -1.84 26.24
N ASP A 218 -18.64 -2.10 26.07
CA ASP A 218 -19.28 -3.21 26.77
C ASP A 218 -18.79 -4.56 26.21
N ARG A 219 -19.28 -5.66 26.81
CA ARG A 219 -18.85 -7.00 26.40
C ARG A 219 -19.23 -7.31 24.96
N ASP A 220 -20.38 -6.88 24.51
CA ASP A 220 -20.90 -7.21 23.18
C ASP A 220 -20.12 -6.44 22.11
N GLU A 221 -19.77 -5.19 22.36
CA GLU A 221 -18.91 -4.39 21.47
C GLU A 221 -17.51 -5.00 21.37
N LEU A 222 -16.91 -5.37 22.52
CA LEU A 222 -15.60 -6.01 22.55
C LEU A 222 -15.61 -7.40 21.87
N GLN A 223 -16.70 -8.16 22.01
CA GLN A 223 -16.90 -9.41 21.29
C GLN A 223 -16.97 -9.17 19.78
N GLY A 224 -17.64 -8.09 19.35
CA GLY A 224 -17.68 -7.67 17.95
C GLY A 224 -16.29 -7.33 17.39
N TYR A 225 -15.45 -6.65 18.19
CA TYR A 225 -14.06 -6.37 17.79
C TYR A 225 -13.22 -7.66 17.73
N TYR A 226 -13.40 -8.58 18.68
CA TYR A 226 -12.72 -9.87 18.65
C TYR A 226 -13.03 -10.64 17.37
N THR A 227 -14.30 -10.74 16.99
CA THR A 227 -14.72 -11.39 15.74
C THR A 227 -14.03 -10.75 14.53
N GLN A 228 -13.99 -9.42 14.46
CA GLN A 228 -13.32 -8.72 13.36
C GLN A 228 -11.80 -9.00 13.32
N VAL A 229 -11.14 -9.11 14.49
CA VAL A 229 -9.70 -9.45 14.57
C VAL A 229 -9.47 -10.88 14.12
N VAL A 230 -10.32 -11.82 14.51
CA VAL A 230 -10.23 -13.22 14.05
C VAL A 230 -10.40 -13.31 12.53
N ASP A 231 -11.39 -12.61 11.96
CA ASP A 231 -11.60 -12.59 10.51
C ASP A 231 -10.40 -11.99 9.76
N LEU A 232 -9.80 -10.92 10.30
CA LEU A 232 -8.55 -10.35 9.80
C LEU A 232 -7.42 -11.40 9.82
N MET A 233 -7.22 -12.09 10.96
CA MET A 233 -6.17 -13.10 11.10
C MET A 233 -6.39 -14.28 10.13
N ARG A 234 -7.64 -14.67 9.86
CA ARG A 234 -7.99 -15.68 8.84
C ARG A 234 -7.57 -15.27 7.43
N ILE A 235 -7.81 -13.99 7.05
CA ILE A 235 -7.37 -13.49 5.74
C ILE A 235 -5.84 -13.60 5.61
N PHE A 236 -5.10 -13.21 6.64
CA PHE A 236 -3.64 -13.32 6.65
C PHE A 236 -3.19 -14.78 6.56
N ALA A 237 -3.74 -15.66 7.40
CA ALA A 237 -3.39 -17.08 7.43
C ALA A 237 -3.72 -17.78 6.10
N ALA A 238 -4.90 -17.55 5.53
CA ALA A 238 -5.29 -18.09 4.22
C ALA A 238 -4.37 -17.62 3.09
N ALA A 239 -3.76 -16.44 3.22
CA ALA A 239 -2.74 -15.94 2.31
C ALA A 239 -1.32 -16.50 2.60
N GLY A 240 -1.17 -17.33 3.63
CA GLY A 240 0.09 -17.93 4.06
C GLY A 240 0.94 -17.01 4.95
N PHE A 241 0.35 -15.97 5.57
CA PHE A 241 1.08 -14.98 6.36
C PHE A 241 0.60 -14.89 7.81
N ALA A 242 1.52 -14.58 8.70
CA ALA A 242 1.24 -14.06 10.03
C ALA A 242 1.71 -12.61 10.13
N HIS A 243 1.08 -11.81 10.99
CA HIS A 243 1.52 -10.43 11.24
C HIS A 243 2.90 -10.40 11.90
N GLY A 244 3.15 -11.35 12.80
CA GLY A 244 4.43 -11.54 13.48
C GLY A 244 4.65 -10.65 14.70
N ASP A 245 3.84 -9.62 14.92
CA ASP A 245 3.84 -8.77 16.11
C ASP A 245 2.44 -8.18 16.37
N LEU A 246 1.39 -8.98 16.09
CA LEU A 246 0.01 -8.54 16.27
C LEU A 246 -0.29 -8.32 17.76
N SER A 247 -0.91 -7.18 18.02
CA SER A 247 -1.38 -6.81 19.36
C SER A 247 -2.45 -5.74 19.25
N ALA A 248 -3.18 -5.50 20.33
CA ALA A 248 -4.17 -4.41 20.38
C ALA A 248 -3.58 -3.00 20.14
N TYR A 249 -2.24 -2.86 20.15
CA TYR A 249 -1.55 -1.61 19.84
C TYR A 249 -1.33 -1.39 18.34
N ASN A 250 -1.40 -2.45 17.54
CA ASN A 250 -1.27 -2.41 16.08
C ASN A 250 -2.62 -2.52 15.37
N LEU A 251 -3.70 -2.36 16.14
CA LEU A 251 -5.08 -2.32 15.68
C LEU A 251 -5.70 -0.96 16.02
N LEU A 252 -6.33 -0.32 15.04
CA LEU A 252 -7.14 0.90 15.24
C LEU A 252 -8.62 0.54 15.19
N VAL A 253 -9.43 1.31 15.89
CA VAL A 253 -10.89 1.25 15.79
C VAL A 253 -11.37 2.53 15.12
N HIS A 254 -11.82 2.43 13.88
CA HIS A 254 -12.31 3.54 13.08
C HIS A 254 -13.72 3.23 12.62
N GLU A 255 -14.69 4.08 12.98
CA GLU A 255 -16.12 3.91 12.64
C GLU A 255 -16.68 2.52 13.03
N GLY A 256 -16.30 2.01 14.21
CA GLY A 256 -16.71 0.68 14.70
C GLY A 256 -16.03 -0.50 13.98
N ARG A 257 -15.06 -0.23 13.11
CA ARG A 257 -14.31 -1.23 12.38
C ARG A 257 -12.87 -1.33 12.86
N VAL A 258 -12.38 -2.57 13.00
CA VAL A 258 -10.99 -2.82 13.31
C VAL A 258 -10.16 -2.74 12.03
N ARG A 259 -9.07 -1.98 12.09
CA ARG A 259 -8.09 -1.82 11.01
C ARG A 259 -6.70 -2.17 11.53
N VAL A 260 -5.96 -3.04 10.83
CA VAL A 260 -4.59 -3.38 11.23
C VAL A 260 -3.60 -2.42 10.58
N ILE A 261 -2.63 -2.01 11.37
CA ILE A 261 -1.54 -1.12 10.95
C ILE A 261 -0.20 -1.76 11.29
N ASP A 262 0.88 -1.23 10.71
CA ASP A 262 2.26 -1.62 11.02
C ASP A 262 2.61 -3.03 10.53
N LEU A 263 2.64 -3.19 9.19
CA LEU A 263 2.87 -4.47 8.49
C LEU A 263 4.32 -4.74 8.00
N PRO A 264 5.37 -4.03 8.45
CA PRO A 264 6.71 -4.28 7.92
C PRO A 264 7.27 -5.65 8.29
N GLN A 265 6.60 -6.35 9.21
CA GLN A 265 7.07 -7.61 9.81
C GLN A 265 6.18 -8.80 9.47
N ILE A 266 5.29 -8.70 8.46
CA ILE A 266 4.52 -9.88 8.06
C ILE A 266 5.49 -10.99 7.62
N VAL A 267 5.23 -12.19 8.07
CA VAL A 267 6.08 -13.37 7.82
C VAL A 267 5.30 -14.45 7.10
N ASP A 268 5.96 -15.07 6.15
CA ASP A 268 5.47 -16.31 5.54
C ASP A 268 5.47 -17.43 6.59
N ILE A 269 4.31 -18.02 6.84
CA ILE A 269 4.10 -19.05 7.88
C ILE A 269 4.92 -20.31 7.58
N ILE A 270 5.08 -20.66 6.29
CA ILE A 270 5.72 -21.88 5.84
C ILE A 270 7.21 -21.67 5.57
N ALA A 271 7.56 -20.60 4.83
CA ALA A 271 8.94 -20.37 4.42
C ALA A 271 9.82 -19.83 5.55
N ASN A 272 9.25 -19.18 6.56
CA ASN A 272 10.00 -18.73 7.72
C ASN A 272 10.08 -19.83 8.78
N PRO A 273 11.28 -20.24 9.23
CA PRO A 273 11.43 -21.28 10.28
C PRO A 273 10.69 -20.97 11.59
N GLN A 274 10.42 -19.70 11.87
CA GLN A 274 9.68 -19.25 13.06
C GLN A 274 8.24 -18.84 12.73
N GLY A 275 7.75 -19.09 11.52
CA GLY A 275 6.45 -18.62 11.04
C GLY A 275 5.31 -19.13 11.93
N LEU A 276 5.31 -20.39 12.30
CA LEU A 276 4.31 -21.00 13.19
C LEU A 276 4.36 -20.41 14.60
N ASP A 277 5.56 -20.24 15.17
CA ASP A 277 5.73 -19.66 16.50
C ASP A 277 5.25 -18.20 16.55
N LEU A 278 5.45 -17.45 15.45
CA LEU A 278 5.00 -16.08 15.33
C LEU A 278 3.48 -15.99 15.18
N LEU A 279 2.86 -16.89 14.40
CA LEU A 279 1.40 -17.00 14.30
C LEU A 279 0.79 -17.35 15.67
N HIS A 280 1.34 -18.35 16.37
CA HIS A 280 0.88 -18.72 17.70
C HIS A 280 0.99 -17.56 18.69
N ARG A 281 2.12 -16.84 18.67
CA ARG A 281 2.31 -15.65 19.51
C ARG A 281 1.28 -14.56 19.23
N ASP A 282 0.93 -14.33 17.96
CA ASP A 282 -0.12 -13.39 17.59
C ASP A 282 -1.48 -13.80 18.18
N CYS A 283 -1.83 -15.11 18.14
CA CYS A 283 -3.04 -15.65 18.76
C CYS A 283 -3.05 -15.42 20.28
N VAL A 284 -1.95 -15.75 20.96
CA VAL A 284 -1.81 -15.55 22.41
C VAL A 284 -1.96 -14.08 22.78
N ASN A 285 -1.28 -13.16 22.08
CA ASN A 285 -1.34 -11.73 22.36
C ASN A 285 -2.77 -11.19 22.26
N ILE A 286 -3.50 -11.61 21.22
CA ILE A 286 -4.89 -11.18 20.99
C ILE A 286 -5.82 -11.78 22.03
N CYS A 287 -5.79 -13.09 22.23
CA CYS A 287 -6.64 -13.77 23.21
C CYS A 287 -6.39 -13.27 24.63
N ASP A 288 -5.14 -13.08 25.04
CA ASP A 288 -4.79 -12.51 26.33
C ASP A 288 -5.40 -11.11 26.56
N TRP A 289 -5.35 -10.25 25.52
CA TRP A 289 -5.90 -8.91 25.64
C TRP A 289 -7.42 -8.91 25.80
N PHE A 290 -8.13 -9.75 25.02
CA PHE A 290 -9.60 -9.89 25.09
C PHE A 290 -10.07 -10.64 26.35
N ALA A 291 -9.39 -11.69 26.77
CA ALA A 291 -9.72 -12.46 27.99
C ALA A 291 -9.68 -11.58 29.25
N ARG A 292 -8.69 -10.66 29.36
CA ARG A 292 -8.64 -9.67 30.46
C ARG A 292 -9.84 -8.75 30.48
N ARG A 293 -10.63 -8.67 29.40
CA ARG A 293 -11.85 -7.88 29.25
C ARG A 293 -13.12 -8.73 29.25
N ARG A 294 -12.99 -10.00 29.66
CA ARG A 294 -14.09 -10.98 29.81
C ARG A 294 -14.75 -11.36 28.48
N VAL A 295 -14.03 -11.24 27.37
CA VAL A 295 -14.39 -11.84 26.09
C VAL A 295 -13.88 -13.28 26.10
N GLU A 296 -14.75 -14.24 25.74
CA GLU A 296 -14.38 -15.64 25.66
C GLU A 296 -13.54 -15.88 24.39
N CYS A 297 -12.35 -16.41 24.57
CA CYS A 297 -11.41 -16.73 23.50
C CYS A 297 -10.38 -17.75 24.00
N ASP A 298 -9.96 -18.62 23.09
CA ASP A 298 -8.95 -19.63 23.33
C ASP A 298 -7.85 -19.49 22.28
N ALA A 299 -6.61 -19.30 22.72
CA ALA A 299 -5.48 -19.07 21.82
C ALA A 299 -5.07 -20.32 21.03
N GLU A 300 -5.22 -21.50 21.64
CA GLU A 300 -4.88 -22.78 21.00
C GLU A 300 -5.94 -23.16 19.95
N GLU A 301 -7.22 -22.92 20.26
CA GLU A 301 -8.31 -23.13 19.31
C GLU A 301 -8.17 -22.18 18.09
N LEU A 302 -7.91 -20.89 18.36
CA LEU A 302 -7.66 -19.90 17.31
C LEU A 302 -6.45 -20.28 16.47
N PHE A 303 -5.34 -20.67 17.09
CA PHE A 303 -4.15 -21.10 16.38
C PHE A 303 -4.41 -22.31 15.48
N ALA A 304 -5.10 -23.36 16.00
CA ALA A 304 -5.44 -24.53 15.22
C ALA A 304 -6.32 -24.19 14.01
N GLU A 305 -7.29 -23.29 14.18
CA GLU A 305 -8.14 -22.80 13.11
C GLU A 305 -7.35 -22.06 12.02
N LEU A 306 -6.48 -21.11 12.43
CA LEU A 306 -5.67 -20.33 11.49
C LEU A 306 -4.63 -21.20 10.77
N LEU A 307 -4.07 -22.17 11.47
CA LEU A 307 -3.17 -23.16 10.88
C LEU A 307 -3.90 -23.97 9.79
N ALA A 308 -5.11 -24.43 10.07
CA ALA A 308 -5.93 -25.12 9.06
C ALA A 308 -6.22 -24.24 7.85
N ALA A 309 -6.52 -22.96 8.06
CA ALA A 309 -6.76 -21.99 6.99
C ALA A 309 -5.53 -21.73 6.11
N SER A 310 -4.32 -21.86 6.66
CA SER A 310 -3.07 -21.62 5.90
C SER A 310 -2.72 -22.76 4.93
N PHE A 311 -3.40 -23.90 5.00
CA PHE A 311 -3.21 -25.07 4.12
C PHE A 311 -4.44 -25.36 3.25
N ALA A 312 -5.49 -24.55 3.31
CA ALA A 312 -6.72 -24.73 2.55
C ALA A 312 -6.61 -24.04 1.16
#